data_b52391b006dcf64c4636b4f3f440a475
#
_entry.id   b52391b006dcf64c4636b4f3f440a475
#
_cell.length_a   1.000
_cell.length_b   1.000
_cell.length_c   1.000
_cell.angle_alpha   90.00
_cell.angle_beta   90.00
_cell.angle_gamma   90.00
#
_symmetry.space_group_name_H-M   'P 1'
#
loop_
_entity.id
_entity.type
_entity.pdbx_description
1 polymer ?
#
loop_
_entity_poly.entity_id
_entity_poly.type
_entity_poly.pdbx_seq_one_letter_code
_entity_poly.pdbx_strand_id
1 'polypeptide(L)'
;MRPSTSRASAIALTALLVSFGSVAAQDTTERPWSHLGPVRIRDLTPFGILRMDFLPAHAVTATPGTWALELTVSYQNTYVMSDNVADYLRAKGGGHRVRYDESDVAAILALPGEAYIVDGEIAVVDLTAHYRFTRHWGAYLTVPALFYDGGFLDSTIEGFHNLVGVGQENRELAERNQFFVVNKTKSGTLVFDGPPDGGLADPVFGARYSVVAEPKRWNLILEAAVKPAFRDAKPFVSSGRTDYGVQVSGQWFFRRQALYLSGSAVEYGGVDIEGVDHQTQLVPSVTFAWEFGLGRTVNGIIQLYSSPSVIKDTDLDELKATKYLTSLGIQGLVKTWVWRLALTENLLTFENTADIAATLSVAKVFPPKSR
;
A
#
# COMPACT_ATOMS: atom_id res chain seq x y z
N MET A 1 -26.96 20.05 -4.28
CA MET A 1 -26.35 19.77 -2.97
C MET A 1 -27.11 18.64 -2.30
N ARG A 2 -26.60 17.45 -2.33
CA ARG A 2 -27.09 16.29 -1.55
C ARG A 2 -26.10 16.03 -0.43
N PRO A 3 -26.52 15.73 0.80
CA PRO A 3 -25.60 15.47 1.91
C PRO A 3 -24.93 14.11 1.72
N SER A 4 -23.62 14.09 1.89
CA SER A 4 -22.73 12.95 1.77
C SER A 4 -23.10 11.80 2.72
N THR A 5 -23.05 10.58 2.19
CA THR A 5 -23.31 9.29 2.84
C THR A 5 -22.20 8.84 3.84
N SER A 6 -21.34 9.77 4.29
CA SER A 6 -20.14 9.47 5.12
C SER A 6 -20.42 8.97 6.55
N ARG A 7 -21.68 8.89 6.98
CA ARG A 7 -22.03 8.46 8.37
C ARG A 7 -22.19 6.95 8.55
N ALA A 8 -22.44 6.20 7.49
CA ALA A 8 -22.67 4.75 7.61
C ALA A 8 -21.40 3.93 7.77
N SER A 9 -20.30 4.33 7.13
CA SER A 9 -19.02 3.59 7.20
C SER A 9 -18.35 3.66 8.57
N ALA A 10 -18.51 4.78 9.32
CA ALA A 10 -17.97 4.93 10.66
C ALA A 10 -18.64 4.01 11.69
N ILE A 11 -19.90 3.64 11.47
CA ILE A 11 -20.69 2.79 12.41
C ILE A 11 -20.29 1.32 12.28
N ALA A 12 -19.96 0.84 11.08
CA ALA A 12 -19.54 -0.54 10.86
C ALA A 12 -18.17 -0.85 11.51
N LEU A 13 -17.22 0.10 11.48
CA LEU A 13 -15.92 -0.06 12.11
C LEU A 13 -16.00 -0.10 13.65
N THR A 14 -16.90 0.68 14.23
CA THR A 14 -17.11 0.72 15.69
C THR A 14 -17.71 -0.60 16.22
N ALA A 15 -18.55 -1.26 15.44
CA ALA A 15 -19.16 -2.55 15.80
C ALA A 15 -18.12 -3.70 15.77
N LEU A 16 -17.11 -3.66 14.90
CA LEU A 16 -16.06 -4.68 14.82
C LEU A 16 -15.08 -4.58 16.02
N LEU A 17 -14.85 -3.36 16.52
CA LEU A 17 -13.93 -3.12 17.64
C LEU A 17 -14.48 -3.54 19.01
N VAL A 18 -15.80 -3.62 19.17
CA VAL A 18 -16.44 -3.94 20.48
C VAL A 18 -16.53 -5.46 20.74
N SER A 19 -16.39 -6.31 19.73
CA SER A 19 -16.57 -7.77 19.85
C SER A 19 -15.34 -8.55 20.37
N PHE A 20 -14.16 -7.91 20.54
CA PHE A 20 -12.93 -8.58 20.97
C PHE A 20 -12.59 -8.45 22.46
N GLY A 21 -13.50 -7.99 23.27
CA GLY A 21 -13.30 -7.73 24.69
C GLY A 21 -13.66 -8.88 25.62
N SER A 22 -13.07 -10.08 25.48
CA SER A 22 -12.89 -11.03 26.60
C SER A 22 -12.28 -12.36 26.12
N VAL A 23 -10.97 -12.43 26.00
CA VAL A 23 -10.27 -13.72 26.08
C VAL A 23 -9.54 -13.78 27.41
N ALA A 24 -10.07 -14.64 28.30
CA ALA A 24 -9.58 -14.87 29.64
C ALA A 24 -8.10 -15.29 29.66
N ALA A 25 -7.41 -14.76 30.64
CA ALA A 25 -6.05 -15.14 31.00
C ALA A 25 -5.98 -16.61 31.42
N GLN A 26 -5.13 -17.39 30.74
CA GLN A 26 -4.61 -18.63 31.32
C GLN A 26 -3.14 -18.83 30.95
N ASP A 27 -2.41 -18.90 32.00
CA ASP A 27 -1.19 -19.66 32.33
C ASP A 27 0.13 -19.39 31.62
N THR A 28 1.09 -19.27 32.52
CA THR A 28 2.42 -18.72 32.41
C THR A 28 3.47 -19.80 32.39
N THR A 29 3.85 -20.22 31.20
CA THR A 29 5.24 -20.61 30.94
C THR A 29 5.75 -19.67 29.86
N GLU A 30 6.47 -18.63 30.29
CA GLU A 30 6.85 -17.50 29.47
C GLU A 30 7.86 -17.90 28.39
N ARG A 31 7.37 -18.18 27.19
CA ARG A 31 8.18 -17.85 26.02
C ARG A 31 8.10 -16.33 25.86
N PRO A 32 9.24 -15.62 25.66
CA PRO A 32 9.21 -14.20 25.41
C PRO A 32 8.31 -13.94 24.20
N TRP A 33 7.31 -13.08 24.38
CA TRP A 33 6.38 -12.69 23.35
C TRP A 33 7.15 -12.00 22.22
N SER A 34 7.00 -12.45 20.98
CA SER A 34 7.68 -11.86 19.83
C SER A 34 6.76 -10.84 19.19
N HIS A 35 7.10 -9.55 19.28
CA HIS A 35 6.51 -8.50 18.49
C HIS A 35 7.14 -8.53 17.09
N LEU A 36 6.31 -8.59 16.05
CA LEU A 36 6.75 -8.80 14.68
C LEU A 36 6.75 -7.52 13.84
N GLY A 37 6.18 -6.44 14.39
CA GLY A 37 6.16 -5.12 13.77
C GLY A 37 5.03 -4.90 12.80
N PRO A 38 4.95 -3.68 12.21
CA PRO A 38 3.93 -3.35 11.24
C PRO A 38 4.01 -4.20 9.97
N VAL A 39 2.87 -4.36 9.29
CA VAL A 39 2.81 -4.96 7.95
C VAL A 39 3.19 -3.92 6.89
N ARG A 40 3.63 -4.37 5.72
CA ARG A 40 3.92 -3.46 4.62
C ARG A 40 2.61 -2.91 4.05
N ILE A 41 2.46 -1.60 4.09
CA ILE A 41 1.47 -0.83 3.36
C ILE A 41 2.21 0.10 2.42
N ARG A 42 1.67 0.30 1.21
CA ARG A 42 2.14 1.30 0.25
C ARG A 42 0.99 1.75 -0.64
N ASP A 43 1.17 2.90 -1.26
CA ASP A 43 0.29 3.34 -2.32
C ASP A 43 0.55 2.48 -3.58
N LEU A 44 -0.37 1.56 -3.86
CA LEU A 44 -0.27 0.68 -5.02
C LEU A 44 -1.06 1.19 -6.23
N THR A 45 -1.67 2.39 -6.15
CA THR A 45 -2.33 2.97 -7.32
C THR A 45 -1.33 3.20 -8.45
N PRO A 46 -1.74 3.18 -9.72
CA PRO A 46 -0.85 3.44 -10.84
C PRO A 46 -0.05 4.74 -10.72
N PHE A 47 -0.59 5.71 -10.00
CA PHE A 47 0.03 7.02 -9.81
C PHE A 47 1.08 7.01 -8.69
N GLY A 48 0.83 6.27 -7.61
CA GLY A 48 1.69 6.25 -6.42
C GLY A 48 2.75 5.14 -6.43
N ILE A 49 2.56 4.10 -7.23
CA ILE A 49 3.38 2.86 -7.19
C ILE A 49 4.86 3.09 -7.54
N LEU A 50 5.16 4.10 -8.34
CA LEU A 50 6.52 4.44 -8.76
C LEU A 50 7.31 5.23 -7.71
N ARG A 51 6.64 5.78 -6.71
CA ARG A 51 7.29 6.46 -5.59
C ARG A 51 7.95 5.45 -4.66
N MET A 52 9.08 5.83 -4.08
CA MET A 52 9.68 5.08 -2.98
C MET A 52 8.79 5.13 -1.74
N ASP A 53 8.47 3.97 -1.18
CA ASP A 53 7.85 3.83 0.13
C ASP A 53 8.77 3.08 1.09
N PHE A 54 8.85 3.55 2.34
CA PHE A 54 9.64 2.91 3.37
C PHE A 54 9.08 1.54 3.73
N LEU A 55 9.98 0.60 4.01
CA LEU A 55 9.60 -0.63 4.70
C LEU A 55 9.16 -0.32 6.12
N PRO A 56 8.24 -1.10 6.70
CA PRO A 56 7.94 -0.99 8.11
C PRO A 56 9.22 -1.09 8.94
N ALA A 57 9.45 -0.09 9.79
CA ALA A 57 10.62 -0.06 10.64
C ALA A 57 10.45 -1.05 11.79
N HIS A 58 10.92 -2.26 11.61
CA HIS A 58 11.00 -3.27 12.65
C HIS A 58 12.35 -3.97 12.56
N ALA A 59 12.99 -4.13 13.72
CA ALA A 59 14.20 -4.93 13.79
C ALA A 59 13.79 -6.42 13.83
N VAL A 60 13.99 -7.13 12.73
CA VAL A 60 13.75 -8.60 12.64
C VAL A 60 14.56 -9.33 13.72
N THR A 61 15.71 -8.75 14.12
CA THR A 61 16.52 -9.18 15.26
C THR A 61 17.52 -8.08 15.61
N ALA A 62 17.87 -7.97 16.89
CA ALA A 62 18.93 -7.10 17.37
C ALA A 62 20.32 -7.75 17.30
N THR A 63 20.43 -9.05 17.00
CA THR A 63 21.70 -9.78 16.99
C THR A 63 22.57 -9.42 15.79
N PRO A 64 23.79 -8.89 15.99
CA PRO A 64 24.71 -8.60 14.90
C PRO A 64 25.04 -9.83 14.07
N GLY A 65 25.22 -9.68 12.76
CA GLY A 65 25.51 -10.77 11.84
C GLY A 65 24.29 -11.56 11.38
N THR A 66 23.07 -11.16 11.79
CA THR A 66 21.84 -11.78 11.31
C THR A 66 21.48 -11.28 9.92
N TRP A 67 21.09 -12.22 9.05
CA TRP A 67 20.45 -11.99 7.76
C TRP A 67 18.98 -12.34 7.83
N ALA A 68 18.17 -11.68 7.00
CA ALA A 68 16.83 -12.15 6.68
C ALA A 68 16.54 -11.91 5.20
N LEU A 69 15.81 -12.86 4.60
CA LEU A 69 15.23 -12.72 3.27
C LEU A 69 13.72 -12.73 3.42
N GLU A 70 13.07 -11.74 2.84
CA GLU A 70 11.62 -11.56 2.88
C GLU A 70 11.07 -11.48 1.46
N LEU A 71 10.05 -12.30 1.19
CA LEU A 71 9.23 -12.21 0.00
C LEU A 71 7.88 -11.63 0.41
N THR A 72 7.49 -10.53 -0.19
CA THR A 72 6.16 -9.92 0.00
C THR A 72 5.44 -9.86 -1.33
N VAL A 73 4.23 -10.35 -1.37
CA VAL A 73 3.31 -10.23 -2.51
C VAL A 73 2.14 -9.37 -2.07
N SER A 74 1.92 -8.26 -2.76
CA SER A 74 0.74 -7.41 -2.59
C SER A 74 -0.06 -7.44 -3.87
N TYR A 75 -1.35 -7.71 -3.78
CA TYR A 75 -2.27 -7.75 -4.90
C TYR A 75 -3.45 -6.84 -4.61
N GLN A 76 -3.80 -5.97 -5.55
CA GLN A 76 -4.87 -5.00 -5.36
C GLN A 76 -5.71 -4.82 -6.61
N ASN A 77 -6.94 -4.35 -6.39
CA ASN A 77 -7.83 -3.82 -7.40
C ASN A 77 -7.95 -2.30 -7.24
N THR A 78 -7.98 -1.59 -8.35
CA THR A 78 -8.28 -0.16 -8.41
C THR A 78 -9.36 0.06 -9.45
N TYR A 79 -10.48 0.65 -9.02
CA TYR A 79 -11.56 1.06 -9.90
C TYR A 79 -12.03 2.45 -9.49
N VAL A 80 -11.58 3.46 -10.22
CA VAL A 80 -11.87 4.87 -9.93
C VAL A 80 -12.04 5.66 -11.23
N MET A 81 -12.94 6.64 -11.23
CA MET A 81 -13.14 7.50 -12.40
C MET A 81 -13.71 8.87 -12.01
N SER A 82 -13.51 9.85 -12.87
CA SER A 82 -14.14 11.16 -12.75
C SER A 82 -15.64 11.14 -13.13
N ASP A 83 -16.41 12.08 -12.58
CA ASP A 83 -17.85 12.15 -12.80
C ASP A 83 -18.24 12.25 -14.27
N ASN A 84 -17.51 13.02 -15.08
CA ASN A 84 -17.76 13.14 -16.51
C ASN A 84 -17.52 11.85 -17.29
N VAL A 85 -16.58 11.00 -16.85
CA VAL A 85 -16.40 9.66 -17.40
C VAL A 85 -17.54 8.74 -16.97
N ALA A 86 -17.96 8.78 -15.72
CA ALA A 86 -19.12 8.02 -15.25
C ALA A 86 -20.39 8.37 -16.02
N ASP A 87 -20.62 9.67 -16.29
CA ASP A 87 -21.76 10.12 -17.08
C ASP A 87 -21.70 9.64 -18.54
N TYR A 88 -20.50 9.67 -19.14
CA TYR A 88 -20.26 9.10 -20.48
C TYR A 88 -20.60 7.61 -20.50
N LEU A 89 -20.10 6.81 -19.57
CA LEU A 89 -20.35 5.37 -19.52
C LEU A 89 -21.83 5.06 -19.28
N ARG A 90 -22.52 5.81 -18.43
CA ARG A 90 -23.98 5.66 -18.24
C ARG A 90 -24.74 5.91 -19.53
N ALA A 91 -24.37 6.96 -20.27
CA ALA A 91 -25.01 7.29 -21.54
C ALA A 91 -24.75 6.22 -22.61
N LYS A 92 -23.49 5.74 -22.72
CA LYS A 92 -23.11 4.67 -23.66
C LYS A 92 -23.79 3.35 -23.32
N GLY A 93 -23.79 2.97 -22.04
CA GLY A 93 -24.32 1.68 -21.58
C GLY A 93 -25.81 1.55 -21.63
N GLY A 94 -26.56 2.65 -21.54
CA GLY A 94 -28.04 2.62 -21.54
C GLY A 94 -28.65 1.70 -20.49
N GLY A 95 -27.99 1.54 -19.34
CA GLY A 95 -28.37 0.60 -18.26
C GLY A 95 -27.67 -0.75 -18.30
N HIS A 96 -26.75 -0.96 -19.24
CA HIS A 96 -25.91 -2.17 -19.34
C HIS A 96 -24.45 -1.82 -19.01
N ARG A 97 -23.68 -2.82 -18.62
CA ARG A 97 -22.23 -2.69 -18.44
C ARG A 97 -21.53 -2.46 -19.76
N VAL A 98 -20.56 -1.55 -19.78
CA VAL A 98 -19.76 -1.22 -20.96
C VAL A 98 -18.48 -2.04 -20.95
N ARG A 99 -18.20 -2.69 -22.07
CA ARG A 99 -16.87 -3.20 -22.35
C ARG A 99 -16.08 -2.10 -23.01
N TYR A 100 -14.90 -1.80 -22.46
CA TYR A 100 -14.03 -0.74 -22.99
C TYR A 100 -13.41 -1.16 -24.32
N ASP A 101 -13.24 -0.16 -25.21
CA ASP A 101 -12.57 -0.31 -26.50
C ASP A 101 -11.85 1.00 -26.90
N GLU A 102 -11.14 1.00 -28.00
CA GLU A 102 -10.41 2.18 -28.51
C GLU A 102 -11.32 3.40 -28.73
N SER A 103 -12.60 3.20 -29.03
CA SER A 103 -13.54 4.32 -29.21
C SER A 103 -13.84 5.03 -27.88
N ASP A 104 -13.75 4.32 -26.75
CA ASP A 104 -13.90 4.92 -25.42
C ASP A 104 -12.73 5.80 -25.08
N VAL A 105 -11.51 5.41 -25.44
CA VAL A 105 -10.31 6.25 -25.29
C VAL A 105 -10.53 7.60 -26.00
N ALA A 106 -10.91 7.57 -27.27
CA ALA A 106 -11.12 8.79 -28.06
C ALA A 106 -12.26 9.64 -27.46
N ALA A 107 -13.36 9.02 -27.02
CA ALA A 107 -14.48 9.69 -26.43
C ALA A 107 -14.14 10.36 -25.08
N ILE A 108 -13.42 9.65 -24.18
CA ILE A 108 -13.01 10.17 -22.88
C ILE A 108 -12.01 11.32 -23.08
N LEU A 109 -11.05 11.20 -23.99
CA LEU A 109 -10.11 12.28 -24.32
C LEU A 109 -10.81 13.53 -24.90
N ALA A 110 -11.97 13.35 -25.56
CA ALA A 110 -12.77 14.44 -26.10
C ALA A 110 -13.69 15.11 -25.06
N LEU A 111 -13.86 14.53 -23.85
CA LEU A 111 -14.65 15.14 -22.79
C LEU A 111 -14.11 16.53 -22.41
N PRO A 112 -14.96 17.48 -22.07
CA PRO A 112 -14.51 18.80 -21.63
C PRO A 112 -13.79 18.73 -20.29
N GLY A 113 -12.71 19.51 -20.14
CA GLY A 113 -11.90 19.56 -18.93
C GLY A 113 -10.99 18.34 -18.76
N GLU A 114 -10.61 18.08 -17.52
CA GLU A 114 -9.88 16.90 -17.12
C GLU A 114 -10.81 15.69 -16.97
N ALA A 115 -10.28 14.52 -17.23
CA ALA A 115 -11.01 13.25 -17.15
C ALA A 115 -10.06 12.11 -16.81
N TYR A 116 -10.48 11.16 -16.00
CA TYR A 116 -9.70 9.97 -15.73
C TYR A 116 -10.60 8.75 -15.46
N ILE A 117 -10.05 7.61 -15.78
CA ILE A 117 -10.52 6.30 -15.35
C ILE A 117 -9.31 5.40 -15.14
N VAL A 118 -9.34 4.65 -14.05
CA VAL A 118 -8.42 3.57 -13.74
C VAL A 118 -9.23 2.36 -13.37
N ASP A 119 -9.16 1.34 -14.19
CA ASP A 119 -9.76 0.02 -13.96
C ASP A 119 -8.68 -1.03 -14.19
N GLY A 120 -8.34 -1.81 -13.15
CA GLY A 120 -7.34 -2.86 -13.29
C GLY A 120 -6.79 -3.37 -11.98
N GLU A 121 -6.09 -4.48 -12.06
CA GLU A 121 -5.45 -5.12 -10.93
C GLU A 121 -3.93 -5.11 -11.05
N ILE A 122 -3.26 -4.93 -9.91
CA ILE A 122 -1.81 -4.79 -9.82
C ILE A 122 -1.27 -5.78 -8.78
N ALA A 123 -0.28 -6.56 -9.18
CA ALA A 123 0.54 -7.35 -8.27
C ALA A 123 1.93 -6.75 -8.12
N VAL A 124 2.38 -6.63 -6.88
CA VAL A 124 3.76 -6.26 -6.55
C VAL A 124 4.41 -7.39 -5.79
N VAL A 125 5.54 -7.85 -6.30
CA VAL A 125 6.38 -8.87 -5.64
C VAL A 125 7.67 -8.21 -5.22
N ASP A 126 7.86 -8.06 -3.90
CA ASP A 126 9.08 -7.49 -3.33
C ASP A 126 9.97 -8.59 -2.76
N LEU A 127 11.20 -8.69 -3.25
CA LEU A 127 12.25 -9.47 -2.61
C LEU A 127 13.14 -8.54 -1.80
N THR A 128 13.15 -8.72 -0.48
CA THR A 128 13.94 -7.88 0.43
C THR A 128 14.99 -8.70 1.17
N ALA A 129 16.23 -8.25 1.12
CA ALA A 129 17.33 -8.76 1.93
C ALA A 129 17.65 -7.76 3.05
N HIS A 130 17.72 -8.25 4.29
CA HIS A 130 18.08 -7.46 5.46
C HIS A 130 19.40 -7.98 6.04
N TYR A 131 20.22 -7.07 6.53
CA TYR A 131 21.43 -7.41 7.26
C TYR A 131 21.63 -6.54 8.50
N ARG A 132 21.97 -7.14 9.62
CA ARG A 132 22.29 -6.47 10.88
C ARG A 132 23.78 -6.44 11.12
N PHE A 133 24.43 -5.27 10.93
CA PHE A 133 25.88 -5.12 11.11
C PHE A 133 26.28 -5.09 12.59
N THR A 134 25.57 -4.29 13.38
CA THR A 134 25.82 -4.08 14.80
C THR A 134 24.51 -4.16 15.58
N ARG A 135 24.54 -3.99 16.90
CA ARG A 135 23.32 -3.88 17.71
C ARG A 135 22.46 -2.66 17.37
N HIS A 136 23.06 -1.64 16.74
CA HIS A 136 22.37 -0.41 16.35
C HIS A 136 22.11 -0.33 14.85
N TRP A 137 23.05 -0.76 14.01
CA TRP A 137 22.99 -0.56 12.57
C TRP A 137 22.52 -1.80 11.80
N GLY A 138 21.65 -1.57 10.85
CA GLY A 138 21.25 -2.53 9.84
C GLY A 138 21.02 -1.86 8.50
N ALA A 139 20.94 -2.65 7.46
CA ALA A 139 20.58 -2.19 6.12
C ALA A 139 19.65 -3.19 5.45
N TYR A 140 19.01 -2.74 4.37
CA TYR A 140 18.22 -3.60 3.51
C TYR A 140 18.33 -3.19 2.04
N LEU A 141 18.02 -4.16 1.19
CA LEU A 141 17.83 -3.99 -0.24
C LEU A 141 16.49 -4.62 -0.61
N THR A 142 15.61 -3.86 -1.26
CA THR A 142 14.37 -4.36 -1.83
C THR A 142 14.42 -4.28 -3.35
N VAL A 143 14.08 -5.37 -4.03
CA VAL A 143 13.93 -5.43 -5.49
C VAL A 143 12.46 -5.73 -5.78
N PRO A 144 11.67 -4.75 -6.27
CA PRO A 144 10.29 -4.94 -6.64
C PRO A 144 10.14 -5.49 -8.06
N ALA A 145 9.09 -6.28 -8.28
CA ALA A 145 8.59 -6.65 -9.60
C ALA A 145 7.10 -6.35 -9.68
N LEU A 146 6.66 -5.75 -10.77
CA LEU A 146 5.30 -5.28 -10.99
C LEU A 146 4.64 -6.09 -12.08
N PHE A 147 3.35 -6.43 -11.88
CA PHE A 147 2.52 -7.18 -12.82
C PHE A 147 1.13 -6.54 -12.89
N TYR A 148 0.55 -6.51 -14.07
CA TYR A 148 -0.71 -5.85 -14.36
C TYR A 148 -1.65 -6.79 -15.09
N ASP A 149 -2.94 -6.76 -14.73
CA ASP A 149 -3.98 -7.59 -15.35
C ASP A 149 -5.36 -6.92 -15.21
N GLY A 150 -6.35 -7.38 -15.98
CA GLY A 150 -7.75 -7.07 -15.75
C GLY A 150 -8.31 -7.70 -14.47
N GLY A 151 -7.66 -8.78 -14.01
CA GLY A 151 -7.86 -9.36 -12.70
C GLY A 151 -9.07 -10.28 -12.54
N PHE A 152 -9.46 -10.50 -11.26
CA PHE A 152 -10.58 -11.38 -10.88
C PHE A 152 -11.32 -10.90 -9.62
N LEU A 153 -10.91 -9.79 -9.00
CA LEU A 153 -11.46 -9.34 -7.70
C LEU A 153 -12.81 -8.63 -7.82
N ASP A 154 -13.19 -8.11 -8.99
CA ASP A 154 -14.40 -7.30 -9.16
C ASP A 154 -15.65 -7.97 -8.58
N SER A 155 -15.87 -9.25 -8.90
CA SER A 155 -17.02 -9.98 -8.38
C SER A 155 -16.99 -10.15 -6.86
N THR A 156 -15.80 -10.27 -6.28
CA THR A 156 -15.59 -10.39 -4.83
C THR A 156 -15.86 -9.07 -4.14
N ILE A 157 -15.37 -7.97 -4.72
CA ILE A 157 -15.57 -6.61 -4.20
C ILE A 157 -17.06 -6.23 -4.26
N GLU A 158 -17.71 -6.42 -5.41
CA GLU A 158 -19.14 -6.16 -5.54
C GLU A 158 -19.98 -7.01 -4.55
N GLY A 159 -19.60 -8.28 -4.37
CA GLY A 159 -20.24 -9.15 -3.39
C GLY A 159 -20.06 -8.66 -1.95
N PHE A 160 -18.88 -8.18 -1.60
CA PHE A 160 -18.59 -7.58 -0.30
C PHE A 160 -19.37 -6.28 -0.10
N HIS A 161 -19.37 -5.38 -1.07
CA HIS A 161 -20.12 -4.11 -1.01
C HIS A 161 -21.62 -4.37 -0.80
N ASN A 162 -22.19 -5.33 -1.51
CA ASN A 162 -23.59 -5.74 -1.34
C ASN A 162 -23.86 -6.32 0.07
N LEU A 163 -22.91 -7.10 0.63
CA LEU A 163 -23.04 -7.71 1.95
C LEU A 163 -23.05 -6.66 3.05
N VAL A 164 -22.20 -5.64 2.95
CA VAL A 164 -22.05 -4.57 3.97
C VAL A 164 -22.97 -3.36 3.71
N GLY A 165 -23.64 -3.32 2.56
CA GLY A 165 -24.58 -2.25 2.19
C GLY A 165 -23.92 -0.93 1.81
N VAL A 166 -22.68 -0.95 1.28
CA VAL A 166 -22.00 0.23 0.71
C VAL A 166 -22.24 0.34 -0.80
N GLY A 167 -22.04 1.54 -1.35
CA GLY A 167 -22.18 1.79 -2.79
C GLY A 167 -21.17 1.03 -3.64
N GLN A 168 -21.48 0.83 -4.93
CA GLN A 168 -20.58 0.15 -5.89
C GLN A 168 -19.60 1.12 -6.58
N GLU A 169 -19.67 2.42 -6.30
CA GLU A 169 -18.79 3.46 -6.83
C GLU A 169 -18.65 3.42 -8.36
N ASN A 170 -19.79 3.25 -9.04
CA ASN A 170 -19.91 3.14 -10.50
C ASN A 170 -19.34 1.84 -11.11
N ARG A 171 -18.95 0.83 -10.32
CA ARG A 171 -18.49 -0.48 -10.86
C ARG A 171 -19.51 -1.16 -11.75
N GLU A 172 -20.79 -0.89 -11.53
CA GLU A 172 -21.89 -1.40 -12.36
C GLU A 172 -21.89 -0.82 -13.78
N LEU A 173 -21.11 0.21 -14.07
CA LEU A 173 -21.04 0.81 -15.40
C LEU A 173 -20.13 0.05 -16.35
N ALA A 174 -19.15 -0.70 -15.84
CA ALA A 174 -18.19 -1.45 -16.65
C ALA A 174 -18.36 -2.97 -16.55
N GLU A 175 -17.95 -3.69 -17.59
CA GLU A 175 -17.74 -5.13 -17.49
C GLU A 175 -16.61 -5.43 -16.51
N ARG A 176 -16.66 -6.59 -15.87
CA ARG A 176 -15.65 -7.01 -14.90
C ARG A 176 -14.35 -7.44 -15.56
N ASN A 177 -13.27 -7.41 -14.79
CA ASN A 177 -11.98 -7.99 -15.14
C ASN A 177 -11.37 -7.35 -16.39
N GLN A 178 -11.48 -6.04 -16.50
CA GLN A 178 -10.84 -5.28 -17.56
C GLN A 178 -9.60 -4.57 -17.03
N PHE A 179 -8.67 -4.24 -17.92
CA PHE A 179 -7.60 -3.30 -17.64
C PHE A 179 -7.76 -2.11 -18.58
N PHE A 180 -8.03 -0.95 -18.01
CA PHE A 180 -8.25 0.26 -18.79
C PHE A 180 -7.83 1.49 -18.00
N VAL A 181 -6.91 2.26 -18.51
CA VAL A 181 -6.43 3.49 -17.90
C VAL A 181 -6.44 4.61 -18.93
N VAL A 182 -7.23 5.62 -18.67
CA VAL A 182 -7.19 6.90 -19.38
C VAL A 182 -7.09 8.00 -18.35
N ASN A 183 -6.00 8.75 -18.41
CA ASN A 183 -5.77 9.91 -17.55
C ASN A 183 -5.48 11.11 -18.45
N LYS A 184 -6.34 12.13 -18.38
CA LYS A 184 -6.21 13.40 -19.05
C LYS A 184 -6.26 14.49 -18.01
N THR A 185 -5.12 14.96 -17.58
CA THR A 185 -4.96 16.02 -16.58
C THR A 185 -4.04 17.11 -17.11
N LYS A 186 -3.87 18.19 -16.34
CA LYS A 186 -2.89 19.25 -16.65
C LYS A 186 -1.45 18.70 -16.72
N SER A 187 -1.15 17.65 -15.94
CA SER A 187 0.14 16.98 -15.96
C SER A 187 0.38 16.16 -17.22
N GLY A 188 -0.63 16.00 -18.08
CA GLY A 188 -0.52 15.27 -19.33
C GLY A 188 -1.58 14.20 -19.54
N THR A 189 -1.33 13.35 -20.55
CA THR A 189 -2.25 12.28 -20.95
C THR A 189 -1.54 10.94 -20.92
N LEU A 190 -2.15 9.96 -20.24
CA LEU A 190 -1.69 8.58 -20.18
C LEU A 190 -2.84 7.65 -20.57
N VAL A 191 -2.57 6.71 -21.48
CA VAL A 191 -3.59 5.79 -22.00
C VAL A 191 -3.05 4.37 -22.02
N PHE A 192 -3.83 3.44 -21.50
CA PHE A 192 -3.67 2.00 -21.67
C PHE A 192 -5.04 1.36 -21.85
N ASP A 193 -5.26 0.77 -23.00
CA ASP A 193 -6.47 0.00 -23.38
C ASP A 193 -6.33 -1.50 -23.05
N GLY A 194 -5.26 -1.86 -22.37
CA GLY A 194 -4.94 -3.20 -21.90
C GLY A 194 -3.76 -3.17 -20.91
N PRO A 195 -3.48 -4.30 -20.23
CA PRO A 195 -2.43 -4.34 -19.22
C PRO A 195 -1.05 -4.05 -19.81
N PRO A 196 -0.27 -3.12 -19.23
CA PRO A 196 1.08 -2.84 -19.68
C PRO A 196 2.03 -3.98 -19.32
N ASP A 197 3.13 -4.08 -20.05
CA ASP A 197 4.23 -4.97 -19.70
C ASP A 197 4.79 -4.58 -18.32
N GLY A 198 4.66 -5.48 -17.37
CA GLY A 198 5.28 -5.36 -16.07
C GLY A 198 6.81 -5.54 -16.12
N GLY A 199 7.40 -5.84 -14.98
CA GLY A 199 8.82 -6.18 -14.87
C GLY A 199 9.43 -5.75 -13.55
N LEU A 200 10.77 -5.88 -13.48
CA LEU A 200 11.53 -5.42 -12.31
C LEU A 200 11.52 -3.89 -12.28
N ALA A 201 11.17 -3.31 -11.14
CA ALA A 201 11.24 -1.87 -10.88
C ALA A 201 12.59 -1.46 -10.27
N ASP A 202 12.74 -0.16 -10.01
CA ASP A 202 13.96 0.35 -9.42
C ASP A 202 14.12 -0.14 -7.97
N PRO A 203 15.29 -0.68 -7.58
CA PRO A 203 15.52 -1.18 -6.25
C PRO A 203 15.61 -0.06 -5.22
N VAL A 204 15.30 -0.39 -3.95
CA VAL A 204 15.41 0.52 -2.82
C VAL A 204 16.50 0.03 -1.87
N PHE A 205 17.44 0.91 -1.53
CA PHE A 205 18.48 0.69 -0.54
C PHE A 205 18.15 1.50 0.71
N GLY A 206 18.17 0.87 1.87
CA GLY A 206 17.91 1.57 3.13
C GLY A 206 18.90 1.20 4.23
N ALA A 207 19.19 2.16 5.09
CA ALA A 207 19.97 1.99 6.29
C ALA A 207 19.16 2.40 7.52
N ARG A 208 19.26 1.62 8.60
CA ARG A 208 18.52 1.78 9.86
C ARG A 208 19.45 1.92 11.05
N TYR A 209 19.14 2.86 11.91
CA TYR A 209 19.79 3.02 13.19
C TYR A 209 18.79 2.86 14.33
N SER A 210 18.92 1.82 15.14
CA SER A 210 18.16 1.62 16.37
C SER A 210 18.82 2.36 17.51
N VAL A 211 18.15 3.34 18.10
CA VAL A 211 18.68 4.12 19.23
C VAL A 211 18.89 3.23 20.45
N VAL A 212 17.99 2.27 20.67
CA VAL A 212 18.10 1.29 21.75
C VAL A 212 18.62 -0.04 21.19
N ALA A 213 19.80 -0.47 21.62
CA ALA A 213 20.45 -1.69 21.15
C ALA A 213 19.66 -2.97 21.45
N GLU A 214 19.06 -3.05 22.64
CA GLU A 214 18.26 -4.17 23.12
C GLU A 214 16.93 -3.65 23.69
N PRO A 215 15.94 -3.36 22.83
CA PRO A 215 14.70 -2.73 23.27
C PRO A 215 13.86 -3.69 24.14
N LYS A 216 13.53 -3.26 25.36
CA LYS A 216 12.65 -4.00 26.28
C LYS A 216 11.25 -3.39 26.34
N ARG A 217 11.14 -2.07 26.38
CA ARG A 217 9.87 -1.34 26.52
C ARG A 217 9.59 -0.38 25.40
N TRP A 218 10.63 0.16 24.78
CA TRP A 218 10.50 1.09 23.66
C TRP A 218 11.76 1.04 22.79
N ASN A 219 11.60 1.48 21.56
CA ASN A 219 12.70 1.72 20.64
C ASN A 219 12.39 2.95 19.80
N LEU A 220 13.44 3.59 19.30
CA LEU A 220 13.38 4.61 18.27
C LEU A 220 14.30 4.16 17.13
N ILE A 221 13.77 4.13 15.92
CA ILE A 221 14.51 3.78 14.72
C ILE A 221 14.55 5.00 13.81
N LEU A 222 15.76 5.36 13.40
CA LEU A 222 16.01 6.34 12.36
C LEU A 222 16.39 5.59 11.08
N GLU A 223 15.85 6.00 9.97
CA GLU A 223 16.06 5.33 8.69
C GLU A 223 16.30 6.36 7.59
N ALA A 224 17.21 6.04 6.66
CA ALA A 224 17.39 6.73 5.40
C ALA A 224 17.37 5.72 4.26
N ALA A 225 16.76 6.09 3.15
CA ALA A 225 16.67 5.22 1.98
C ALA A 225 16.80 6.01 0.67
N VAL A 226 17.21 5.30 -0.38
CA VAL A 226 17.31 5.81 -1.74
C VAL A 226 16.77 4.76 -2.71
N LYS A 227 16.00 5.24 -3.70
CA LYS A 227 15.60 4.50 -4.90
C LYS A 227 16.32 5.15 -6.08
N PRO A 228 17.51 4.70 -6.48
CA PRO A 228 18.21 5.25 -7.64
C PRO A 228 17.47 4.89 -8.93
N ALA A 229 17.51 5.79 -9.91
CA ALA A 229 17.04 5.53 -11.26
C ALA A 229 18.04 4.61 -11.99
N PHE A 230 17.86 3.31 -11.89
CA PHE A 230 18.70 2.34 -12.63
C PHE A 230 18.19 2.11 -14.05
N ARG A 231 17.00 2.57 -14.35
CA ARG A 231 16.33 2.37 -15.64
C ARG A 231 15.81 3.69 -16.15
N ASP A 232 15.67 3.76 -17.47
CA ASP A 232 14.91 4.83 -18.10
C ASP A 232 13.45 4.78 -17.66
N ALA A 233 12.76 5.89 -17.76
CA ALA A 233 11.35 5.98 -17.47
C ALA A 233 10.57 4.97 -18.33
N LYS A 234 9.74 4.16 -17.67
CA LYS A 234 8.83 3.22 -18.31
C LYS A 234 7.51 3.27 -17.54
N PRO A 235 6.39 3.54 -18.24
CA PRO A 235 5.08 3.56 -17.58
C PRO A 235 4.87 2.35 -16.68
N PHE A 236 4.39 2.59 -15.47
CA PHE A 236 4.08 1.58 -14.45
C PHE A 236 5.25 0.69 -13.98
N VAL A 237 6.50 0.91 -14.40
CA VAL A 237 7.66 0.12 -13.98
C VAL A 237 8.75 0.98 -13.35
N SER A 238 9.11 2.10 -13.95
CA SER A 238 10.14 3.02 -13.45
C SER A 238 9.76 4.46 -13.73
N SER A 239 9.98 5.33 -12.75
CA SER A 239 9.83 6.77 -12.92
C SER A 239 10.98 7.41 -13.72
N GLY A 240 12.09 6.69 -13.94
CA GLY A 240 13.33 7.26 -14.49
C GLY A 240 14.00 8.28 -13.57
N ARG A 241 13.50 8.43 -12.32
CA ARG A 241 13.96 9.45 -11.35
C ARG A 241 14.38 8.80 -10.04
N THR A 242 15.37 9.42 -9.42
CA THR A 242 15.85 9.00 -8.09
C THR A 242 14.99 9.61 -7.00
N ASP A 243 14.58 8.80 -6.02
CA ASP A 243 13.92 9.25 -4.80
C ASP A 243 14.86 9.12 -3.60
N TYR A 244 14.76 10.05 -2.66
CA TYR A 244 15.45 10.02 -1.38
C TYR A 244 14.45 10.15 -0.24
N GLY A 245 14.74 9.54 0.89
CA GLY A 245 13.82 9.67 2.01
C GLY A 245 14.45 9.41 3.36
N VAL A 246 13.76 9.89 4.39
CA VAL A 246 14.06 9.65 5.79
C VAL A 246 12.80 9.20 6.52
N GLN A 247 12.96 8.35 7.53
CA GLN A 247 11.87 7.88 8.39
C GLN A 247 12.31 7.86 9.85
N VAL A 248 11.40 8.23 10.72
CA VAL A 248 11.55 8.10 12.17
C VAL A 248 10.41 7.22 12.70
N SER A 249 10.73 6.20 13.48
CA SER A 249 9.74 5.23 13.97
C SER A 249 9.91 4.98 15.46
N GLY A 250 8.89 5.35 16.23
CA GLY A 250 8.76 5.01 17.64
C GLY A 250 8.03 3.68 17.82
N GLN A 251 8.50 2.88 18.75
CA GLN A 251 7.95 1.57 19.08
C GLN A 251 7.81 1.44 20.59
N TRP A 252 6.65 1.01 21.08
CA TRP A 252 6.38 0.79 22.49
C TRP A 252 5.87 -0.62 22.70
N PHE A 253 6.54 -1.38 23.56
CA PHE A 253 6.29 -2.79 23.81
C PHE A 253 5.65 -2.99 25.18
N PHE A 254 4.51 -3.63 25.19
CA PHE A 254 3.79 -4.09 26.36
C PHE A 254 3.82 -5.62 26.39
N ARG A 255 3.33 -6.24 27.45
CA ARG A 255 3.43 -7.70 27.60
C ARG A 255 2.95 -8.48 26.35
N ARG A 256 1.77 -8.19 25.82
CA ARG A 256 1.15 -8.87 24.67
C ARG A 256 0.71 -7.91 23.57
N GLN A 257 1.20 -6.70 23.61
CA GLN A 257 0.83 -5.65 22.68
C GLN A 257 2.05 -4.80 22.32
N ALA A 258 2.02 -4.22 21.16
CA ALA A 258 2.97 -3.18 20.75
C ALA A 258 2.24 -2.08 19.97
N LEU A 259 2.72 -0.86 20.15
CA LEU A 259 2.29 0.30 19.38
C LEU A 259 3.47 0.78 18.55
N TYR A 260 3.18 1.17 17.34
CA TYR A 260 4.16 1.68 16.38
C TYR A 260 3.63 2.98 15.78
N LEU A 261 4.49 3.99 15.73
CA LEU A 261 4.21 5.25 15.07
C LEU A 261 5.43 5.62 14.22
N SER A 262 5.23 5.76 12.92
CA SER A 262 6.27 6.16 11.98
C SER A 262 5.85 7.40 11.23
N GLY A 263 6.78 8.33 11.08
CA GLY A 263 6.67 9.47 10.18
C GLY A 263 7.81 9.41 9.17
N SER A 264 7.51 9.58 7.89
CA SER A 264 8.51 9.63 6.84
C SER A 264 8.32 10.83 5.93
N ALA A 265 9.37 11.20 5.23
CA ALA A 265 9.35 12.18 4.17
C ALA A 265 10.22 11.67 3.01
N VAL A 266 9.63 11.61 1.83
CA VAL A 266 10.28 11.19 0.59
C VAL A 266 10.34 12.38 -0.35
N GLU A 267 11.54 12.76 -0.77
CA GLU A 267 11.72 13.58 -1.96
C GLU A 267 11.50 12.69 -3.18
N TYR A 268 10.29 12.73 -3.70
CA TYR A 268 9.90 12.00 -4.90
C TYR A 268 10.44 12.75 -6.11
N GLY A 269 11.29 12.11 -6.91
CA GLY A 269 11.94 12.72 -8.07
C GLY A 269 10.97 13.11 -9.21
N GLY A 270 9.70 12.73 -9.08
CA GLY A 270 8.71 12.92 -10.10
C GLY A 270 8.67 11.77 -11.11
N VAL A 271 8.02 12.00 -12.23
CA VAL A 271 7.91 11.07 -13.35
C VAL A 271 8.18 11.84 -14.64
N ASP A 272 9.00 11.29 -15.50
CA ASP A 272 9.29 11.79 -16.84
C ASP A 272 8.92 10.70 -17.86
N ILE A 273 7.64 10.44 -17.98
CA ILE A 273 7.08 9.44 -18.89
C ILE A 273 6.35 10.20 -20.00
N GLU A 274 6.49 9.78 -21.24
CA GLU A 274 5.77 10.38 -22.37
C GLU A 274 4.27 10.48 -22.03
N GLY A 275 3.74 11.68 -22.10
CA GLY A 275 2.34 11.99 -21.78
C GLY A 275 2.05 12.32 -20.32
N VAL A 276 3.01 12.22 -19.39
CA VAL A 276 2.81 12.61 -17.98
C VAL A 276 4.10 13.19 -17.41
N ASP A 277 4.05 14.40 -16.91
CA ASP A 277 5.15 15.07 -16.21
C ASP A 277 4.74 15.40 -14.77
N HIS A 278 5.29 14.67 -13.81
CA HIS A 278 5.15 14.98 -12.40
C HIS A 278 6.45 15.57 -11.87
N GLN A 279 6.37 16.76 -11.35
CA GLN A 279 7.52 17.48 -10.81
C GLN A 279 8.03 16.85 -9.48
N THR A 280 9.31 17.08 -9.22
CA THR A 280 9.91 16.72 -7.90
C THR A 280 9.12 17.34 -6.76
N GLN A 281 8.84 16.56 -5.74
CA GLN A 281 8.06 17.01 -4.59
C GLN A 281 8.40 16.24 -3.31
N LEU A 282 8.26 16.91 -2.17
CA LEU A 282 8.31 16.26 -0.87
C LEU A 282 6.96 15.62 -0.54
N VAL A 283 6.98 14.31 -0.27
CA VAL A 283 5.78 13.52 0.07
C VAL A 283 5.95 12.97 1.49
N PRO A 284 5.32 13.57 2.51
CA PRO A 284 5.30 13.02 3.86
C PRO A 284 4.33 11.85 3.94
N SER A 285 4.58 10.92 4.86
CA SER A 285 3.60 9.91 5.25
C SER A 285 3.65 9.60 6.74
N VAL A 286 2.55 9.11 7.27
CA VAL A 286 2.42 8.69 8.67
C VAL A 286 1.80 7.30 8.71
N THR A 287 2.37 6.44 9.56
CA THR A 287 1.84 5.10 9.83
C THR A 287 1.67 4.94 11.32
N PHE A 288 0.48 4.50 11.74
CA PHE A 288 0.22 4.01 13.09
C PHE A 288 -0.16 2.54 13.04
N ALA A 289 0.39 1.71 13.93
CA ALA A 289 -0.01 0.31 14.03
C ALA A 289 -0.13 -0.13 15.49
N TRP A 290 -1.09 -1.01 15.72
CA TRP A 290 -1.31 -1.71 16.99
C TRP A 290 -1.24 -3.22 16.74
N GLU A 291 -0.24 -3.85 17.32
CA GLU A 291 -0.03 -5.29 17.31
C GLU A 291 -0.48 -5.88 18.65
N PHE A 292 -1.22 -6.98 18.63
CA PHE A 292 -1.74 -7.64 19.82
C PHE A 292 -1.75 -9.16 19.68
N GLY A 293 -1.50 -9.84 20.79
CA GLY A 293 -1.44 -11.28 20.81
C GLY A 293 -2.78 -11.97 20.74
N LEU A 294 -3.01 -12.76 19.70
CA LEU A 294 -4.17 -13.65 19.55
C LEU A 294 -3.92 -15.04 20.16
N GLY A 295 -2.68 -15.51 20.12
CA GLY A 295 -2.29 -16.82 20.61
C GLY A 295 -0.83 -16.84 21.09
N ARG A 296 -0.21 -18.01 21.17
CA ARG A 296 1.20 -18.15 21.57
C ARG A 296 2.21 -17.73 20.49
N THR A 297 1.83 -17.87 19.23
CA THR A 297 2.71 -17.67 18.07
C THR A 297 2.06 -16.79 17.00
N VAL A 298 0.86 -16.28 17.25
CA VAL A 298 0.07 -15.49 16.30
C VAL A 298 -0.33 -14.16 16.95
N ASN A 299 -0.09 -13.09 16.23
CA ASN A 299 -0.47 -11.73 16.57
C ASN A 299 -1.51 -11.21 15.57
N GLY A 300 -2.46 -10.42 16.06
CA GLY A 300 -3.28 -9.55 15.23
C GLY A 300 -2.60 -8.20 15.06
N ILE A 301 -2.89 -7.50 13.99
CA ILE A 301 -2.44 -6.15 13.73
C ILE A 301 -3.53 -5.30 13.09
N ILE A 302 -3.67 -4.07 13.56
CA ILE A 302 -4.46 -3.00 12.94
C ILE A 302 -3.50 -1.89 12.61
N GLN A 303 -3.55 -1.39 11.39
CA GLN A 303 -2.62 -0.37 10.92
C GLN A 303 -3.36 0.69 10.11
N LEU A 304 -2.97 1.95 10.32
CA LEU A 304 -3.45 3.12 9.60
C LEU A 304 -2.26 3.76 8.88
N TYR A 305 -2.47 4.14 7.64
CA TYR A 305 -1.48 4.85 6.83
C TYR A 305 -2.13 6.08 6.20
N SER A 306 -1.38 7.17 6.14
CA SER A 306 -1.80 8.39 5.45
C SER A 306 -0.63 9.01 4.70
N SER A 307 -0.90 9.51 3.50
CA SER A 307 0.04 10.20 2.63
C SER A 307 -0.72 11.12 1.68
N PRO A 308 -0.23 12.33 1.37
CA PRO A 308 -0.81 13.13 0.31
C PRO A 308 -0.65 12.43 -1.04
N SER A 309 -1.50 12.81 -2.00
CA SER A 309 -1.36 12.39 -3.39
C SER A 309 -0.06 12.94 -4.01
N VAL A 310 0.52 12.19 -4.93
CA VAL A 310 1.61 12.68 -5.79
C VAL A 310 1.10 13.52 -6.96
N ILE A 311 -0.19 13.44 -7.30
CA ILE A 311 -0.83 14.25 -8.33
C ILE A 311 -1.27 15.56 -7.66
N LYS A 312 -0.70 16.68 -8.10
CA LYS A 312 -1.01 18.02 -7.55
C LYS A 312 -1.52 18.97 -8.60
N ASP A 313 -1.01 18.87 -9.82
CA ASP A 313 -1.41 19.75 -10.93
C ASP A 313 -2.59 19.15 -11.70
N THR A 314 -3.76 19.28 -11.10
CA THR A 314 -5.05 18.83 -11.64
C THR A 314 -6.16 19.69 -11.04
N ASP A 315 -7.27 19.87 -11.76
CA ASP A 315 -8.49 20.49 -11.24
C ASP A 315 -9.39 19.47 -10.49
N LEU A 316 -9.09 18.17 -10.62
CA LEU A 316 -9.83 17.10 -9.98
C LEU A 316 -9.42 16.98 -8.49
N ASP A 317 -10.29 17.45 -7.60
CA ASP A 317 -10.01 17.47 -6.16
C ASP A 317 -9.81 16.07 -5.58
N GLU A 318 -10.51 15.10 -6.12
CA GLU A 318 -10.40 13.69 -5.74
C GLU A 318 -8.99 13.13 -5.96
N LEU A 319 -8.33 13.48 -7.09
CA LEU A 319 -6.96 13.03 -7.35
C LEU A 319 -5.92 13.69 -6.44
N LYS A 320 -6.21 14.91 -5.95
CA LYS A 320 -5.33 15.63 -5.00
C LYS A 320 -5.53 15.20 -3.55
N ALA A 321 -6.61 14.50 -3.25
CA ALA A 321 -7.00 14.18 -1.88
C ALA A 321 -5.91 13.37 -1.15
N THR A 322 -5.80 13.62 0.15
CA THR A 322 -4.93 12.82 1.03
C THR A 322 -5.48 11.40 1.13
N LYS A 323 -4.61 10.42 0.96
CA LYS A 323 -4.92 8.99 1.02
C LYS A 323 -4.93 8.50 2.46
N TYR A 324 -5.92 7.66 2.79
CA TYR A 324 -6.05 7.01 4.09
C TYR A 324 -6.31 5.53 3.86
N LEU A 325 -5.36 4.69 4.26
CA LEU A 325 -5.44 3.25 4.13
C LEU A 325 -5.51 2.61 5.52
N THR A 326 -6.38 1.64 5.68
CA THR A 326 -6.49 0.83 6.89
C THR A 326 -6.18 -0.61 6.57
N SER A 327 -5.29 -1.23 7.36
CA SER A 327 -5.00 -2.65 7.21
C SER A 327 -5.37 -3.42 8.46
N LEU A 328 -5.98 -4.58 8.24
CA LEU A 328 -6.23 -5.60 9.24
C LEU A 328 -5.42 -6.83 8.87
N GLY A 329 -4.66 -7.37 9.81
CA GLY A 329 -3.79 -8.50 9.52
C GLY A 329 -3.56 -9.44 10.68
N ILE A 330 -3.00 -10.58 10.33
CA ILE A 330 -2.47 -11.57 11.26
C ILE A 330 -1.03 -11.90 10.87
N GLN A 331 -0.21 -12.16 11.86
CA GLN A 331 1.19 -12.50 11.64
C GLN A 331 1.69 -13.48 12.68
N GLY A 332 2.72 -14.22 12.33
CA GLY A 332 3.25 -15.22 13.24
C GLY A 332 4.71 -15.56 13.01
N LEU A 333 5.31 -16.16 14.05
CA LEU A 333 6.67 -16.66 14.05
C LEU A 333 6.67 -18.18 14.30
N VAL A 334 7.23 -18.95 13.36
CA VAL A 334 7.43 -20.39 13.50
C VAL A 334 8.92 -20.69 13.30
N LYS A 335 9.63 -21.02 14.38
CA LYS A 335 11.10 -21.18 14.38
C LYS A 335 11.80 -19.90 13.92
N THR A 336 12.32 -19.88 12.68
CA THR A 336 13.00 -18.75 12.05
C THR A 336 12.21 -18.18 10.86
N TRP A 337 10.96 -18.60 10.70
CA TRP A 337 10.07 -18.10 9.67
C TRP A 337 9.06 -17.14 10.26
N VAL A 338 8.99 -15.94 9.70
CA VAL A 338 7.93 -14.96 9.96
C VAL A 338 6.98 -14.97 8.77
N TRP A 339 5.70 -15.05 9.03
CA TRP A 339 4.67 -14.92 8.02
C TRP A 339 3.69 -13.81 8.40
N ARG A 340 3.14 -13.12 7.42
CA ARG A 340 2.17 -12.04 7.57
C ARG A 340 1.11 -12.15 6.49
N LEU A 341 -0.14 -11.91 6.87
CA LEU A 341 -1.27 -11.76 5.96
C LEU A 341 -2.04 -10.52 6.38
N ALA A 342 -2.33 -9.62 5.46
CA ALA A 342 -3.11 -8.42 5.72
C ALA A 342 -4.05 -8.11 4.56
N LEU A 343 -5.20 -7.54 4.89
CA LEU A 343 -6.12 -6.90 3.97
C LEU A 343 -6.06 -5.40 4.24
N THR A 344 -6.02 -4.62 3.19
CA THR A 344 -5.97 -3.16 3.23
C THR A 344 -7.15 -2.59 2.46
N GLU A 345 -7.80 -1.61 3.03
CA GLU A 345 -8.98 -0.93 2.54
C GLU A 345 -8.82 0.58 2.65
N ASN A 346 -9.50 1.30 1.80
CA ASN A 346 -9.62 2.76 1.78
C ASN A 346 -10.89 3.21 2.52
N LEU A 347 -10.82 3.45 3.79
CA LEU A 347 -12.04 3.75 4.58
C LEU A 347 -12.53 5.20 4.52
N LEU A 348 -11.75 6.14 4.01
CA LEU A 348 -12.04 7.58 4.10
C LEU A 348 -12.00 8.33 2.77
N THR A 349 -11.21 7.89 1.81
CA THR A 349 -11.09 8.47 0.46
C THR A 349 -11.05 7.34 -0.56
N PHE A 350 -12.05 7.32 -1.43
CA PHE A 350 -12.26 6.19 -2.34
C PHE A 350 -11.69 6.49 -3.73
N GLU A 351 -11.63 7.75 -4.13
CA GLU A 351 -11.44 8.14 -5.53
C GLU A 351 -9.98 8.06 -6.03
N ASN A 352 -9.00 8.00 -5.13
CA ASN A 352 -7.58 7.98 -5.50
C ASN A 352 -6.77 6.89 -4.79
N THR A 353 -7.44 5.88 -4.27
CA THR A 353 -6.84 4.74 -3.57
C THR A 353 -7.30 3.43 -4.19
N ALA A 354 -6.61 2.34 -3.89
CA ALA A 354 -7.10 1.02 -4.23
C ALA A 354 -8.32 0.68 -3.38
N ASP A 355 -9.29 -0.04 -3.95
CA ASP A 355 -10.48 -0.45 -3.20
C ASP A 355 -10.16 -1.50 -2.16
N ILE A 356 -9.45 -2.53 -2.56
CA ILE A 356 -8.95 -3.57 -1.66
C ILE A 356 -7.57 -4.02 -2.09
N ALA A 357 -6.71 -4.27 -1.11
CA ALA A 357 -5.43 -4.94 -1.33
C ALA A 357 -5.23 -6.09 -0.35
N ALA A 358 -4.67 -7.19 -0.83
CA ALA A 358 -4.22 -8.31 0.00
C ALA A 358 -2.69 -8.36 -0.03
N THR A 359 -2.07 -8.47 1.15
CA THR A 359 -0.61 -8.59 1.27
C THR A 359 -0.25 -9.86 2.01
N LEU A 360 0.58 -10.71 1.39
CA LEU A 360 1.19 -11.88 1.98
C LEU A 360 2.71 -11.68 2.05
N SER A 361 3.30 -11.88 3.22
CA SER A 361 4.76 -11.82 3.40
C SER A 361 5.28 -13.06 4.11
N VAL A 362 6.41 -13.57 3.66
CA VAL A 362 7.15 -14.65 4.31
C VAL A 362 8.62 -14.27 4.39
N ALA A 363 9.16 -14.24 5.60
CA ALA A 363 10.56 -13.96 5.85
C ALA A 363 11.27 -15.14 6.52
N LYS A 364 12.47 -15.42 6.05
CA LYS A 364 13.39 -16.38 6.66
C LYS A 364 14.53 -15.65 7.36
N VAL A 365 14.68 -15.87 8.64
CA VAL A 365 15.75 -15.31 9.46
C VAL A 365 16.90 -16.31 9.58
N PHE A 366 18.12 -15.85 9.34
CA PHE A 366 19.36 -16.61 9.45
C PHE A 366 20.20 -16.00 10.57
N PRO A 367 20.15 -16.55 11.80
CA PRO A 367 20.96 -16.07 12.90
C PRO A 367 22.47 -16.30 12.61
N PRO A 368 23.36 -15.51 13.21
CA PRO A 368 24.79 -15.76 13.07
C PRO A 368 25.13 -17.16 13.57
N LYS A 369 26.11 -17.82 12.94
CA LYS A 369 26.62 -19.08 13.44
C LYS A 369 27.21 -18.85 14.84
N SER A 370 26.82 -19.67 15.81
CA SER A 370 27.49 -19.71 17.11
C SER A 370 28.98 -20.03 16.88
N ARG A 371 29.85 -19.10 17.28
CA ARG A 371 31.29 -19.37 17.29
C ARG A 371 31.63 -20.30 18.45
#